data_a48d1041ed90ae72fc2213d0ab4253b7
#
_entry.id   a48d1041ed90ae72fc2213d0ab4253b7
#
_cell.length_a   1.000
_cell.length_b   1.000
_cell.length_c   1.000
_cell.angle_alpha   90.00
_cell.angle_beta   90.00
_cell.angle_gamma   90.00
#
_symmetry.space_group_name_H-M   'P 1'
#
loop_
_entity.id
_entity.type
_entity.pdbx_description
1 polymer ?
#
loop_
_entity_poly.entity_id
_entity_poly.type
_entity_poly.pdbx_seq_one_letter_code
_entity_poly.pdbx_strand_id
1 'polypeptide(L)'
;MSETKSGKAIHEGWLLGVLAAIQFTAVLDFMIIMPLGPQYMRVFHIDPSQFGLIVSAYAIAAGIAGIIAGFFIDRFDRKRAMLVLYAGFTLGTLFCAMAPSYQTLVAARVVAGAFGGVTMGLVMAVIGDVIPEIRRGRAMGIVMSSFSVASICGVPIGLYLANEMDWHIPFYALAGLCVFVTLGVAKVMPSLRGHIDRVAQQPPAEMMAGILKEASNRRALMFMATLICTGFCVFPFLATYMVKNVGLTEKQLPWIYICGGVCTLVSMNLIGRWADRAGKRRVFTIMMLASMIPVLIVTNLPHVAVWIALTISTIFMVCSSGRIVPAMAMLTASVEPHQRGGFMSINSSVQQLSSGVAAWLSGVIIGQSGGHMTRFGIVGGLSVIFGLAAIYLARFLKTTGAGTAVQGIVET
;
A
#
# COMPACT_ATOMS: atom_id res chain seq x y z
N MET A 1 -22.69 -24.38 -2.82
CA MET A 1 -23.66 -23.42 -3.38
C MET A 1 -24.41 -22.84 -2.19
N SER A 2 -24.10 -21.65 -1.76
CA SER A 2 -24.89 -20.95 -0.73
C SER A 2 -25.89 -20.06 -1.48
N GLU A 3 -27.15 -20.43 -1.42
CA GLU A 3 -28.25 -19.61 -1.92
C GLU A 3 -28.37 -18.34 -1.07
N THR A 4 -27.85 -17.25 -1.58
CA THR A 4 -28.30 -15.93 -1.13
C THR A 4 -29.65 -15.65 -1.76
N LYS A 5 -30.62 -15.14 -0.97
CA LYS A 5 -32.00 -14.80 -1.35
C LYS A 5 -32.14 -13.75 -2.50
N SER A 6 -31.22 -13.72 -3.44
CA SER A 6 -31.27 -12.93 -4.67
C SER A 6 -30.74 -13.80 -5.81
N GLY A 7 -31.63 -14.29 -6.64
CA GLY A 7 -31.47 -15.36 -7.63
C GLY A 7 -30.56 -15.08 -8.84
N LYS A 8 -29.33 -14.61 -8.63
CA LYS A 8 -28.26 -14.69 -9.65
C LYS A 8 -27.07 -15.39 -9.04
N ALA A 9 -26.72 -16.55 -9.59
CA ALA A 9 -25.47 -17.24 -9.27
C ALA A 9 -24.30 -16.27 -9.49
N ILE A 10 -23.56 -16.00 -8.43
CA ILE A 10 -22.37 -15.13 -8.51
C ILE A 10 -21.29 -15.94 -9.22
N HIS A 11 -20.88 -15.53 -10.41
CA HIS A 11 -19.66 -16.03 -11.02
C HIS A 11 -18.46 -15.49 -10.24
N GLU A 12 -17.92 -16.28 -9.30
CA GLU A 12 -16.83 -15.93 -8.39
C GLU A 12 -15.62 -15.30 -9.16
N GLY A 13 -15.30 -15.85 -10.34
CA GLY A 13 -14.21 -15.34 -11.16
C GLY A 13 -14.42 -13.89 -11.63
N TRP A 14 -15.62 -13.53 -12.06
CA TRP A 14 -15.93 -12.16 -12.47
C TRP A 14 -15.91 -11.19 -11.30
N LEU A 15 -16.42 -11.61 -10.13
CA LEU A 15 -16.36 -10.79 -8.93
C LEU A 15 -14.91 -10.52 -8.53
N LEU A 16 -14.06 -11.55 -8.48
CA LEU A 16 -12.64 -11.41 -8.16
C LEU A 16 -11.92 -10.54 -9.19
N GLY A 17 -12.25 -10.65 -10.49
CA GLY A 17 -11.70 -9.80 -11.53
C GLY A 17 -12.02 -8.31 -11.31
N VAL A 18 -13.28 -7.99 -10.97
CA VAL A 18 -13.71 -6.62 -10.68
C VAL A 18 -13.03 -6.09 -9.40
N LEU A 19 -12.95 -6.89 -8.32
CA LEU A 19 -12.27 -6.52 -7.09
C LEU A 19 -10.77 -6.29 -7.31
N ALA A 20 -10.13 -7.13 -8.12
CA ALA A 20 -8.73 -6.95 -8.50
C ALA A 20 -8.52 -5.68 -9.35
N ALA A 21 -9.46 -5.35 -10.24
CA ALA A 21 -9.40 -4.11 -11.02
C ALA A 21 -9.55 -2.85 -10.14
N ILE A 22 -10.45 -2.88 -9.16
CA ILE A 22 -10.57 -1.80 -8.15
C ILE A 22 -9.26 -1.64 -7.39
N GLN A 23 -8.69 -2.74 -6.91
CA GLN A 23 -7.44 -2.70 -6.16
C GLN A 23 -6.29 -2.19 -7.03
N PHE A 24 -6.21 -2.62 -8.29
CA PHE A 24 -5.20 -2.19 -9.26
C PHE A 24 -5.24 -0.68 -9.48
N THR A 25 -6.43 -0.12 -9.76
CA THR A 25 -6.58 1.32 -10.01
C THR A 25 -6.25 2.16 -8.79
N ALA A 26 -6.68 1.75 -7.60
CA ALA A 26 -6.39 2.45 -6.36
C ALA A 26 -4.89 2.42 -6.00
N VAL A 27 -4.24 1.28 -6.20
CA VAL A 27 -2.79 1.14 -6.00
C VAL A 27 -2.02 1.96 -7.03
N LEU A 28 -2.43 1.92 -8.30
CA LEU A 28 -1.77 2.67 -9.37
C LEU A 28 -1.87 4.18 -9.14
N ASP A 29 -3.06 4.69 -8.78
CA ASP A 29 -3.26 6.11 -8.45
C ASP A 29 -2.35 6.59 -7.32
N PHE A 30 -2.19 5.75 -6.29
CA PHE A 30 -1.28 6.05 -5.19
C PHE A 30 0.19 6.02 -5.61
N MET A 31 0.59 5.04 -6.41
CA MET A 31 1.99 4.83 -6.78
C MET A 31 2.49 5.79 -7.84
N ILE A 32 1.67 6.16 -8.83
CA ILE A 32 2.09 6.93 -10.02
C ILE A 32 2.61 8.33 -9.68
N ILE A 33 2.14 8.92 -8.59
CA ILE A 33 2.57 10.24 -8.10
C ILE A 33 4.08 10.28 -7.80
N MET A 34 4.61 9.21 -7.22
CA MET A 34 5.98 9.20 -6.72
C MET A 34 7.02 9.34 -7.85
N PRO A 35 6.96 8.56 -8.94
CA PRO A 35 7.89 8.72 -10.06
C PRO A 35 7.66 9.97 -10.89
N LEU A 36 6.50 10.62 -10.81
CA LEU A 36 6.24 11.92 -11.45
C LEU A 36 6.82 13.11 -10.68
N GLY A 37 7.44 12.88 -9.53
CA GLY A 37 8.05 13.93 -8.69
C GLY A 37 8.92 14.93 -9.44
N PRO A 38 9.88 14.51 -10.31
CA PRO A 38 10.69 15.42 -11.10
C PRO A 38 9.87 16.38 -11.97
N GLN A 39 8.79 15.86 -12.60
CA GLN A 39 7.89 16.67 -13.45
C GLN A 39 7.09 17.68 -12.61
N TYR A 40 6.50 17.25 -11.48
CA TYR A 40 5.76 18.17 -10.61
C TYR A 40 6.63 19.28 -10.05
N MET A 41 7.85 18.96 -9.60
CA MET A 41 8.78 19.97 -9.09
C MET A 41 9.17 20.98 -10.17
N ARG A 42 9.23 20.57 -11.43
CA ARG A 42 9.52 21.43 -12.56
C ARG A 42 8.31 22.27 -12.98
N VAL A 43 7.13 21.66 -13.13
CA VAL A 43 5.90 22.30 -13.67
C VAL A 43 5.32 23.28 -12.66
N PHE A 44 5.25 22.90 -11.39
CA PHE A 44 4.66 23.74 -10.34
C PHE A 44 5.69 24.61 -9.60
N HIS A 45 6.98 24.50 -9.95
CA HIS A 45 8.08 25.22 -9.26
C HIS A 45 8.09 24.98 -7.75
N ILE A 46 7.80 23.75 -7.33
CA ILE A 46 7.70 23.34 -5.92
C ILE A 46 8.97 22.69 -5.41
N ASP A 47 9.17 22.80 -4.10
CA ASP A 47 10.26 22.17 -3.36
C ASP A 47 9.93 20.72 -2.93
N PRO A 48 10.93 19.97 -2.39
CA PRO A 48 10.70 18.62 -1.90
C PRO A 48 9.66 18.53 -0.77
N SER A 49 9.51 19.55 0.07
CA SER A 49 8.52 19.59 1.15
C SER A 49 7.10 19.64 0.59
N GLN A 50 6.90 20.51 -0.39
CA GLN A 50 5.62 20.63 -1.10
C GLN A 50 5.28 19.35 -1.89
N PHE A 51 6.27 18.72 -2.53
CA PHE A 51 6.06 17.42 -3.16
C PHE A 51 5.70 16.33 -2.14
N GLY A 52 6.39 16.31 -1.00
CA GLY A 52 6.06 15.42 0.13
C GLY A 52 4.61 15.59 0.59
N LEU A 53 4.07 16.83 0.55
CA LEU A 53 2.67 17.10 0.88
C LEU A 53 1.70 16.52 -0.16
N ILE A 54 2.00 16.54 -1.47
CA ILE A 54 1.16 15.88 -2.49
C ILE A 54 1.02 14.38 -2.20
N VAL A 55 2.12 13.71 -1.86
CA VAL A 55 2.11 12.27 -1.54
C VAL A 55 1.39 11.99 -0.22
N SER A 56 1.69 12.79 0.81
CA SER A 56 1.14 12.60 2.15
C SER A 56 -0.35 12.92 2.24
N ALA A 57 -0.83 13.89 1.47
CA ALA A 57 -2.25 14.30 1.46
C ALA A 57 -3.18 13.12 1.16
N TYR A 58 -2.86 12.31 0.15
CA TYR A 58 -3.61 11.10 -0.15
C TYR A 58 -3.59 10.10 1.02
N ALA A 59 -2.40 9.77 1.50
CA ALA A 59 -2.22 8.73 2.50
C ALA A 59 -2.85 9.12 3.86
N ILE A 60 -2.69 10.37 4.29
CA ILE A 60 -3.31 10.88 5.52
C ILE A 60 -4.83 10.87 5.39
N ALA A 61 -5.37 11.36 4.26
CA ALA A 61 -6.80 11.35 4.01
C ALA A 61 -7.36 9.92 3.98
N ALA A 62 -6.65 8.97 3.34
CA ALA A 62 -7.01 7.56 3.30
C ALA A 62 -7.04 6.93 4.70
N GLY A 63 -6.04 7.23 5.54
CA GLY A 63 -5.97 6.72 6.90
C GLY A 63 -7.08 7.27 7.80
N ILE A 64 -7.33 8.58 7.76
CA ILE A 64 -8.40 9.24 8.53
C ILE A 64 -9.77 8.73 8.07
N ALA A 65 -10.02 8.73 6.76
CA ALA A 65 -11.28 8.25 6.20
C ALA A 65 -11.51 6.77 6.52
N GLY A 66 -10.46 5.94 6.52
CA GLY A 66 -10.53 4.52 6.91
C GLY A 66 -10.98 4.33 8.35
N ILE A 67 -10.45 5.12 9.29
CA ILE A 67 -10.88 5.11 10.71
C ILE A 67 -12.36 5.53 10.80
N ILE A 68 -12.71 6.66 10.19
CA ILE A 68 -14.09 7.17 10.22
C ILE A 68 -15.06 6.16 9.61
N ALA A 69 -14.74 5.61 8.43
CA ALA A 69 -15.56 4.60 7.76
C ALA A 69 -15.77 3.35 8.62
N GLY A 70 -14.77 2.93 9.42
CA GLY A 70 -14.87 1.79 10.31
C GLY A 70 -16.02 1.85 11.31
N PHE A 71 -16.56 3.06 11.60
CA PHE A 71 -17.71 3.22 12.50
C PHE A 71 -19.08 2.99 11.83
N PHE A 72 -19.17 3.11 10.51
CA PHE A 72 -20.48 3.08 9.84
C PHE A 72 -20.55 2.27 8.55
N ILE A 73 -19.41 1.91 7.92
CA ILE A 73 -19.40 1.27 6.60
C ILE A 73 -20.14 -0.07 6.59
N ASP A 74 -20.11 -0.80 7.69
CA ASP A 74 -20.75 -2.10 7.84
C ASP A 74 -22.28 -2.03 8.00
N ARG A 75 -22.86 -0.82 8.12
CA ARG A 75 -24.30 -0.61 8.15
C ARG A 75 -24.92 -0.52 6.75
N PHE A 76 -24.09 -0.43 5.71
CA PHE A 76 -24.53 -0.25 4.34
C PHE A 76 -24.37 -1.53 3.52
N ASP A 77 -25.24 -1.68 2.51
CA ASP A 77 -25.07 -2.70 1.48
C ASP A 77 -23.70 -2.54 0.80
N ARG A 78 -22.90 -3.65 0.74
CA ARG A 78 -21.54 -3.64 0.19
C ARG A 78 -21.48 -3.10 -1.25
N LYS A 79 -22.48 -3.44 -2.09
CA LYS A 79 -22.54 -2.95 -3.47
C LYS A 79 -22.74 -1.45 -3.53
N ARG A 80 -23.72 -0.91 -2.75
CA ARG A 80 -24.00 0.53 -2.74
C ARG A 80 -22.81 1.30 -2.18
N ALA A 81 -22.23 0.83 -1.08
CA ALA A 81 -21.03 1.43 -0.50
C ALA A 81 -19.87 1.44 -1.50
N MET A 82 -19.61 0.31 -2.18
CA MET A 82 -18.57 0.21 -3.20
C MET A 82 -18.79 1.19 -4.35
N LEU A 83 -20.01 1.30 -4.89
CA LEU A 83 -20.33 2.22 -5.99
C LEU A 83 -20.11 3.68 -5.59
N VAL A 84 -20.56 4.08 -4.40
CA VAL A 84 -20.41 5.47 -3.91
C VAL A 84 -18.93 5.79 -3.67
N LEU A 85 -18.23 4.91 -2.96
CA LEU A 85 -16.82 5.14 -2.64
C LEU A 85 -15.94 5.14 -3.89
N TYR A 86 -16.19 4.21 -4.80
CA TYR A 86 -15.39 4.10 -6.02
C TYR A 86 -15.72 5.20 -7.02
N ALA A 87 -16.96 5.68 -7.10
CA ALA A 87 -17.31 6.87 -7.85
C ALA A 87 -16.63 8.13 -7.28
N GLY A 88 -16.60 8.29 -5.95
CA GLY A 88 -15.86 9.38 -5.30
C GLY A 88 -14.36 9.32 -5.56
N PHE A 89 -13.76 8.12 -5.55
CA PHE A 89 -12.38 7.89 -5.95
C PHE A 89 -12.13 8.28 -7.42
N THR A 90 -13.01 7.84 -8.33
CA THR A 90 -12.94 8.19 -9.76
C THR A 90 -12.98 9.70 -9.99
N LEU A 91 -13.87 10.40 -9.29
CA LEU A 91 -13.93 11.87 -9.33
C LEU A 91 -12.66 12.52 -8.76
N GLY A 92 -12.14 12.02 -7.66
CA GLY A 92 -10.87 12.48 -7.09
C GLY A 92 -9.69 12.32 -8.06
N THR A 93 -9.60 11.17 -8.73
CA THR A 93 -8.58 10.90 -9.77
C THR A 93 -8.77 11.82 -10.98
N LEU A 94 -10.03 12.07 -11.40
CA LEU A 94 -10.32 13.03 -12.47
C LEU A 94 -9.95 14.45 -12.08
N PHE A 95 -10.18 14.87 -10.83
CA PHE A 95 -9.73 16.16 -10.33
C PHE A 95 -8.20 16.28 -10.30
N CYS A 96 -7.47 15.19 -10.02
CA CYS A 96 -6.00 15.16 -10.19
C CYS A 96 -5.63 15.39 -11.64
N ALA A 97 -6.33 14.76 -12.59
CA ALA A 97 -6.11 14.95 -14.03
C ALA A 97 -6.41 16.37 -14.51
N MET A 98 -7.30 17.10 -13.86
CA MET A 98 -7.71 18.46 -14.25
C MET A 98 -7.03 19.55 -13.41
N ALA A 99 -6.11 19.23 -12.52
CA ALA A 99 -5.54 20.17 -11.56
C ALA A 99 -4.64 21.22 -12.23
N PRO A 100 -5.03 22.51 -12.26
CA PRO A 100 -4.24 23.58 -12.89
C PRO A 100 -3.14 24.13 -12.00
N SER A 101 -3.12 23.77 -10.71
CA SER A 101 -2.17 24.30 -9.73
C SER A 101 -1.80 23.26 -8.69
N TYR A 102 -0.70 23.53 -7.98
CA TYR A 102 -0.25 22.72 -6.84
C TYR A 102 -1.36 22.53 -5.79
N GLN A 103 -2.05 23.61 -5.39
CA GLN A 103 -3.08 23.57 -4.35
C GLN A 103 -4.28 22.72 -4.77
N THR A 104 -4.71 22.83 -6.01
CA THR A 104 -5.80 22.03 -6.56
C THR A 104 -5.42 20.57 -6.66
N LEU A 105 -4.15 20.26 -7.01
CA LEU A 105 -3.65 18.88 -7.01
C LEU A 105 -3.66 18.30 -5.58
N VAL A 106 -3.18 19.05 -4.57
CA VAL A 106 -3.21 18.59 -3.17
C VAL A 106 -4.65 18.34 -2.72
N ALA A 107 -5.59 19.24 -3.02
CA ALA A 107 -7.00 19.05 -2.68
C ALA A 107 -7.61 17.82 -3.37
N ALA A 108 -7.30 17.62 -4.66
CA ALA A 108 -7.73 16.43 -5.40
C ALA A 108 -7.15 15.14 -4.80
N ARG A 109 -5.89 15.15 -4.33
CA ARG A 109 -5.26 14.03 -3.62
C ARG A 109 -5.95 13.70 -2.30
N VAL A 110 -6.41 14.70 -1.54
CA VAL A 110 -7.21 14.48 -0.32
C VAL A 110 -8.50 13.75 -0.67
N VAL A 111 -9.23 14.20 -1.71
CA VAL A 111 -10.48 13.55 -2.15
C VAL A 111 -10.21 12.12 -2.61
N ALA A 112 -9.27 11.92 -3.53
CA ALA A 112 -8.91 10.60 -4.04
C ALA A 112 -8.48 9.64 -2.92
N GLY A 113 -7.68 10.13 -1.95
CA GLY A 113 -7.23 9.36 -0.81
C GLY A 113 -8.37 8.96 0.12
N ALA A 114 -9.26 9.90 0.47
CA ALA A 114 -10.38 9.63 1.36
C ALA A 114 -11.29 8.51 0.83
N PHE A 115 -11.62 8.54 -0.45
CA PHE A 115 -12.45 7.49 -1.07
C PHE A 115 -11.65 6.23 -1.40
N GLY A 116 -10.42 6.37 -1.91
CA GLY A 116 -9.56 5.24 -2.31
C GLY A 116 -9.15 4.36 -1.14
N GLY A 117 -8.76 4.95 0.01
CA GLY A 117 -8.38 4.20 1.20
C GLY A 117 -9.50 3.33 1.76
N VAL A 118 -10.72 3.88 1.84
CA VAL A 118 -11.91 3.14 2.30
C VAL A 118 -12.29 2.04 1.30
N THR A 119 -12.18 2.34 0.00
CA THR A 119 -12.47 1.37 -1.08
C THR A 119 -11.57 0.14 -0.98
N MET A 120 -10.26 0.31 -0.75
CA MET A 120 -9.32 -0.81 -0.59
C MET A 120 -9.69 -1.72 0.60
N GLY A 121 -10.11 -1.13 1.73
CA GLY A 121 -10.61 -1.86 2.89
C GLY A 121 -11.90 -2.63 2.58
N LEU A 122 -12.83 -2.00 1.84
CA LEU A 122 -14.10 -2.60 1.46
C LEU A 122 -13.92 -3.80 0.51
N VAL A 123 -12.93 -3.76 -0.39
CA VAL A 123 -12.57 -4.91 -1.25
C VAL A 123 -12.25 -6.13 -0.39
N MET A 124 -11.43 -5.98 0.65
CA MET A 124 -11.08 -7.09 1.55
C MET A 124 -12.28 -7.59 2.36
N ALA A 125 -13.16 -6.69 2.79
CA ALA A 125 -14.39 -7.05 3.49
C ALA A 125 -15.33 -7.87 2.59
N VAL A 126 -15.51 -7.49 1.32
CA VAL A 126 -16.32 -8.23 0.35
C VAL A 126 -15.79 -9.65 0.13
N ILE A 127 -14.46 -9.83 0.02
CA ILE A 127 -13.85 -11.16 -0.07
C ILE A 127 -14.18 -11.99 1.17
N GLY A 128 -14.09 -11.40 2.36
CA GLY A 128 -14.44 -12.05 3.62
C GLY A 128 -15.90 -12.47 3.73
N ASP A 129 -16.81 -11.67 3.16
CA ASP A 129 -18.26 -11.92 3.23
C ASP A 129 -18.76 -12.96 2.19
N VAL A 130 -18.13 -12.99 1.00
CA VAL A 130 -18.63 -13.80 -0.15
C VAL A 130 -17.85 -15.09 -0.35
N ILE A 131 -16.54 -15.08 -0.11
CA ILE A 131 -15.68 -16.20 -0.43
C ILE A 131 -15.60 -17.18 0.76
N PRO A 132 -15.86 -18.49 0.55
CA PRO A 132 -15.69 -19.51 1.58
C PRO A 132 -14.29 -19.51 2.17
N GLU A 133 -14.18 -19.79 3.47
CA GLU A 133 -12.94 -19.67 4.23
C GLU A 133 -11.76 -20.43 3.62
N ILE A 134 -12.02 -21.65 3.11
CA ILE A 134 -11.01 -22.49 2.47
C ILE A 134 -10.39 -21.88 1.20
N ARG A 135 -11.08 -20.94 0.53
CA ARG A 135 -10.64 -20.29 -0.71
C ARG A 135 -10.26 -18.81 -0.54
N ARG A 136 -10.50 -18.22 0.65
CA ARG A 136 -10.21 -16.80 0.93
C ARG A 136 -8.75 -16.45 0.68
N GLY A 137 -7.82 -17.31 1.08
CA GLY A 137 -6.39 -17.08 0.86
C GLY A 137 -6.05 -16.92 -0.61
N ARG A 138 -6.62 -17.78 -1.48
CA ARG A 138 -6.44 -17.67 -2.95
C ARG A 138 -7.06 -16.38 -3.50
N ALA A 139 -8.26 -16.03 -3.07
CA ALA A 139 -8.95 -14.82 -3.50
C ALA A 139 -8.19 -13.54 -3.11
N MET A 140 -7.71 -13.47 -1.85
CA MET A 140 -6.87 -12.38 -1.38
C MET A 140 -5.56 -12.30 -2.18
N GLY A 141 -4.93 -13.45 -2.50
CA GLY A 141 -3.72 -13.50 -3.32
C GLY A 141 -3.94 -12.91 -4.71
N ILE A 142 -5.06 -13.23 -5.38
CA ILE A 142 -5.43 -12.66 -6.69
C ILE A 142 -5.58 -11.15 -6.60
N VAL A 143 -6.32 -10.64 -5.61
CA VAL A 143 -6.53 -9.20 -5.46
C VAL A 143 -5.24 -8.47 -5.05
N MET A 144 -4.44 -9.05 -4.17
CA MET A 144 -3.14 -8.48 -3.78
C MET A 144 -2.10 -8.48 -4.90
N SER A 145 -2.19 -9.40 -5.88
CA SER A 145 -1.31 -9.39 -7.07
C SER A 145 -1.45 -8.13 -7.91
N SER A 146 -2.57 -7.39 -7.77
CA SER A 146 -2.77 -6.08 -8.39
C SER A 146 -1.67 -5.08 -8.06
N PHE A 147 -1.07 -5.16 -6.87
CA PHE A 147 0.08 -4.34 -6.50
C PHE A 147 1.29 -4.59 -7.41
N SER A 148 1.61 -5.86 -7.67
CA SER A 148 2.70 -6.24 -8.56
C SER A 148 2.42 -5.83 -10.01
N VAL A 149 1.19 -6.03 -10.47
CA VAL A 149 0.77 -5.63 -11.83
C VAL A 149 0.83 -4.10 -11.98
N ALA A 150 0.38 -3.34 -10.98
CA ALA A 150 0.48 -1.89 -10.98
C ALA A 150 1.94 -1.42 -11.04
N SER A 151 2.84 -2.06 -10.28
CA SER A 151 4.26 -1.71 -10.27
C SER A 151 4.98 -2.05 -11.57
N ILE A 152 4.71 -3.25 -12.14
CA ILE A 152 5.43 -3.77 -13.32
C ILE A 152 4.90 -3.17 -14.63
N CYS A 153 3.59 -2.95 -14.74
CA CYS A 153 2.93 -2.48 -15.95
C CYS A 153 2.34 -1.08 -15.78
N GLY A 154 1.57 -0.85 -14.71
CA GLY A 154 0.81 0.37 -14.51
C GLY A 154 1.70 1.61 -14.40
N VAL A 155 2.68 1.59 -13.50
CA VAL A 155 3.60 2.72 -13.28
C VAL A 155 4.45 3.00 -14.52
N PRO A 156 5.10 2.01 -15.18
CA PRO A 156 5.85 2.26 -16.41
C PRO A 156 5.00 2.80 -17.57
N ILE A 157 3.79 2.27 -17.78
CA ILE A 157 2.87 2.79 -18.79
C ILE A 157 2.48 4.23 -18.47
N GLY A 158 2.14 4.52 -17.22
CA GLY A 158 1.82 5.87 -16.79
C GLY A 158 2.97 6.85 -16.98
N LEU A 159 4.19 6.45 -16.63
CA LEU A 159 5.40 7.26 -16.88
C LEU A 159 5.66 7.48 -18.36
N TYR A 160 5.46 6.45 -19.18
CA TYR A 160 5.60 6.59 -20.64
C TYR A 160 4.62 7.63 -21.18
N LEU A 161 3.34 7.55 -20.79
CA LEU A 161 2.33 8.52 -21.18
C LEU A 161 2.67 9.94 -20.71
N ALA A 162 3.15 10.08 -19.46
CA ALA A 162 3.53 11.36 -18.91
C ALA A 162 4.76 11.97 -19.62
N ASN A 163 5.72 11.16 -20.02
CA ASN A 163 6.95 11.61 -20.66
C ASN A 163 6.77 11.98 -22.16
N GLU A 164 5.88 11.27 -22.87
CA GLU A 164 5.66 11.49 -24.29
C GLU A 164 4.54 12.52 -24.57
N MET A 165 3.61 12.69 -23.64
CA MET A 165 2.47 13.59 -23.80
C MET A 165 2.46 14.68 -22.71
N ASP A 166 1.84 14.38 -21.56
CA ASP A 166 1.72 15.30 -20.42
C ASP A 166 1.43 14.52 -19.13
N TRP A 167 1.82 15.05 -17.97
CA TRP A 167 1.61 14.43 -16.67
C TRP A 167 0.13 14.25 -16.29
N HIS A 168 -0.80 14.98 -16.91
CA HIS A 168 -2.25 14.83 -16.73
C HIS A 168 -2.79 13.53 -17.36
N ILE A 169 -2.18 13.10 -18.48
CA ILE A 169 -2.69 11.98 -19.30
C ILE A 169 -2.78 10.66 -18.54
N PRO A 170 -1.81 10.24 -17.72
CA PRO A 170 -1.94 9.05 -16.87
C PRO A 170 -3.18 9.07 -15.98
N PHE A 171 -3.53 10.23 -15.42
CA PHE A 171 -4.72 10.38 -14.57
C PHE A 171 -6.02 10.36 -15.37
N TYR A 172 -6.06 10.95 -16.58
CA TYR A 172 -7.21 10.81 -17.46
C TYR A 172 -7.43 9.36 -17.89
N ALA A 173 -6.36 8.65 -18.26
CA ALA A 173 -6.42 7.24 -18.61
C ALA A 173 -6.91 6.39 -17.43
N LEU A 174 -6.39 6.67 -16.23
CA LEU A 174 -6.78 5.98 -15.01
C LEU A 174 -8.24 6.28 -14.63
N ALA A 175 -8.70 7.54 -14.71
CA ALA A 175 -10.08 7.91 -14.46
C ALA A 175 -11.04 7.23 -15.47
N GLY A 176 -10.67 7.18 -16.74
CA GLY A 176 -11.39 6.44 -17.77
C GLY A 176 -11.51 4.95 -17.42
N LEU A 177 -10.40 4.31 -17.02
CA LEU A 177 -10.41 2.92 -16.55
C LEU A 177 -11.32 2.74 -15.33
N CYS A 178 -11.29 3.67 -14.36
CA CYS A 178 -12.17 3.64 -13.19
C CYS A 178 -13.66 3.70 -13.57
N VAL A 179 -14.04 4.45 -14.61
CA VAL A 179 -15.42 4.46 -15.13
C VAL A 179 -15.82 3.06 -15.62
N PHE A 180 -14.98 2.40 -16.42
CA PHE A 180 -15.24 1.03 -16.89
C PHE A 180 -15.37 0.03 -15.72
N VAL A 181 -14.50 0.14 -14.72
CA VAL A 181 -14.55 -0.71 -13.52
C VAL A 181 -15.83 -0.42 -12.72
N THR A 182 -16.27 0.84 -12.60
CA THR A 182 -17.53 1.21 -11.95
C THR A 182 -18.73 0.53 -12.62
N LEU A 183 -18.76 0.53 -13.96
CA LEU A 183 -19.79 -0.21 -14.72
C LEU A 183 -19.71 -1.71 -14.47
N GLY A 184 -18.50 -2.26 -14.35
CA GLY A 184 -18.26 -3.66 -13.96
C GLY A 184 -18.85 -3.97 -12.58
N VAL A 185 -18.57 -3.12 -11.57
CA VAL A 185 -19.15 -3.25 -10.22
C VAL A 185 -20.68 -3.25 -10.27
N ALA A 186 -21.27 -2.30 -11.01
CA ALA A 186 -22.71 -2.17 -11.13
C ALA A 186 -23.38 -3.41 -11.73
N LYS A 187 -22.72 -4.07 -12.71
CA LYS A 187 -23.25 -5.26 -13.42
C LYS A 187 -22.98 -6.57 -12.69
N VAL A 188 -21.77 -6.75 -12.15
CA VAL A 188 -21.27 -8.03 -11.63
C VAL A 188 -21.55 -8.20 -10.15
N MET A 189 -21.40 -7.14 -9.34
CA MET A 189 -21.54 -7.24 -7.90
C MET A 189 -23.02 -7.30 -7.49
N PRO A 190 -23.45 -8.35 -6.76
CA PRO A 190 -24.81 -8.41 -6.21
C PRO A 190 -24.95 -7.52 -4.97
N SER A 191 -26.19 -7.28 -4.55
CA SER A 191 -26.47 -6.67 -3.24
C SER A 191 -26.05 -7.64 -2.13
N LEU A 192 -25.20 -7.18 -1.21
CA LEU A 192 -24.63 -7.96 -0.12
C LEU A 192 -25.03 -7.33 1.21
N ARG A 193 -26.01 -7.90 1.90
CA ARG A 193 -26.58 -7.39 3.16
C ARG A 193 -26.45 -8.38 4.34
N GLY A 194 -25.99 -9.61 4.10
CA GLY A 194 -25.94 -10.67 5.11
C GLY A 194 -25.03 -10.40 6.31
N HIS A 195 -24.20 -9.36 6.26
CA HIS A 195 -23.35 -8.90 7.36
C HIS A 195 -24.09 -7.93 8.29
N ILE A 196 -25.14 -7.22 7.81
CA ILE A 196 -25.82 -6.13 8.54
C ILE A 196 -26.44 -6.67 9.84
N ASP A 197 -27.07 -7.83 9.80
CA ASP A 197 -27.70 -8.46 10.96
C ASP A 197 -26.67 -8.91 12.03
N ARG A 198 -25.41 -9.16 11.63
CA ARG A 198 -24.31 -9.53 12.54
C ARG A 198 -23.69 -8.34 13.22
N VAL A 199 -23.61 -7.20 12.55
CA VAL A 199 -23.03 -5.94 13.07
C VAL A 199 -23.90 -5.33 14.18
N ALA A 200 -25.19 -5.63 14.22
CA ALA A 200 -26.10 -5.16 15.27
C ALA A 200 -25.73 -5.67 16.69
N GLN A 201 -24.81 -6.63 16.81
CA GLN A 201 -24.49 -7.28 18.11
C GLN A 201 -23.38 -6.60 18.90
N GLN A 202 -22.49 -5.80 18.31
CA GLN A 202 -21.48 -5.03 19.04
C GLN A 202 -21.24 -3.65 18.42
N PRO A 203 -21.28 -2.55 19.21
CA PRO A 203 -20.94 -1.22 18.72
C PRO A 203 -19.51 -1.17 18.17
N PRO A 204 -19.27 -0.70 16.93
CA PRO A 204 -17.93 -0.63 16.34
C PRO A 204 -16.92 0.15 17.20
N ALA A 205 -17.39 1.17 17.93
CA ALA A 205 -16.57 1.96 18.83
C ALA A 205 -16.00 1.14 20.01
N GLU A 206 -16.82 0.26 20.60
CA GLU A 206 -16.40 -0.61 21.70
C GLU A 206 -15.41 -1.66 21.23
N MET A 207 -15.64 -2.24 20.06
CA MET A 207 -14.71 -3.18 19.42
C MET A 207 -13.35 -2.51 19.15
N MET A 208 -13.35 -1.32 18.54
CA MET A 208 -12.10 -0.58 18.29
C MET A 208 -11.40 -0.18 19.57
N ALA A 209 -12.14 0.29 20.58
CA ALA A 209 -11.58 0.61 21.89
C ALA A 209 -11.00 -0.64 22.58
N GLY A 210 -11.68 -1.79 22.49
CA GLY A 210 -11.20 -3.07 23.01
C GLY A 210 -9.87 -3.49 22.38
N ILE A 211 -9.78 -3.41 21.04
CA ILE A 211 -8.56 -3.71 20.30
C ILE A 211 -7.41 -2.80 20.73
N LEU A 212 -7.66 -1.50 20.90
CA LEU A 212 -6.64 -0.53 21.26
C LEU A 212 -6.25 -0.58 22.76
N LYS A 213 -7.12 -1.07 23.65
CA LYS A 213 -6.77 -1.28 25.07
C LYS A 213 -5.73 -2.37 25.26
N GLU A 214 -5.71 -3.37 24.40
CA GLU A 214 -4.78 -4.48 24.52
C GLU A 214 -3.35 -4.08 24.15
N ALA A 215 -2.41 -4.26 25.08
CA ALA A 215 -1.01 -3.87 24.88
C ALA A 215 -0.33 -4.63 23.73
N SER A 216 -0.73 -5.88 23.48
CA SER A 216 -0.24 -6.71 22.38
C SER A 216 -0.61 -6.06 21.03
N ASN A 217 -1.86 -5.66 20.88
CA ASN A 217 -2.37 -5.03 19.64
C ASN A 217 -1.72 -3.67 19.41
N ARG A 218 -1.53 -2.85 20.45
CA ARG A 218 -0.82 -1.56 20.30
C ARG A 218 0.63 -1.76 19.84
N ARG A 219 1.35 -2.73 20.40
CA ARG A 219 2.73 -3.06 19.97
C ARG A 219 2.76 -3.53 18.52
N ALA A 220 1.77 -4.33 18.12
CA ALA A 220 1.64 -4.80 16.75
C ALA A 220 1.37 -3.65 15.75
N LEU A 221 0.51 -2.68 16.12
CA LEU A 221 0.27 -1.48 15.31
C LEU A 221 1.52 -0.58 15.25
N MET A 222 2.23 -0.37 16.35
CA MET A 222 3.48 0.39 16.38
C MET A 222 4.57 -0.28 15.53
N PHE A 223 4.66 -1.61 15.57
CA PHE A 223 5.55 -2.39 14.72
C PHE A 223 5.25 -2.12 13.23
N MET A 224 3.99 -2.18 12.83
CA MET A 224 3.61 -1.90 11.44
C MET A 224 3.85 -0.44 11.06
N ALA A 225 3.56 0.51 11.95
CA ALA A 225 3.83 1.92 11.72
C ALA A 225 5.32 2.17 11.45
N THR A 226 6.21 1.66 12.31
CA THR A 226 7.66 1.81 12.12
C THR A 226 8.15 1.11 10.85
N LEU A 227 7.63 -0.09 10.55
CA LEU A 227 7.94 -0.82 9.32
C LEU A 227 7.57 -0.02 8.07
N ILE A 228 6.38 0.56 8.01
CA ILE A 228 5.92 1.35 6.87
C ILE A 228 6.75 2.64 6.73
N CYS A 229 7.06 3.32 7.82
CA CYS A 229 7.92 4.50 7.79
C CYS A 229 9.28 4.23 7.14
N THR A 230 9.88 3.05 7.33
CA THR A 230 11.19 2.74 6.70
C THR A 230 11.17 2.85 5.18
N GLY A 231 10.10 2.41 4.53
CA GLY A 231 9.97 2.48 3.06
C GLY A 231 9.54 3.86 2.59
N PHE A 232 8.49 4.41 3.22
CA PHE A 232 7.87 5.66 2.78
C PHE A 232 8.67 6.90 3.10
N CYS A 233 9.73 6.82 3.90
CA CYS A 233 10.75 7.86 3.95
C CYS A 233 11.51 8.00 2.62
N VAL A 234 11.77 6.90 1.91
CA VAL A 234 12.67 6.88 0.74
C VAL A 234 11.91 6.80 -0.59
N PHE A 235 10.90 5.91 -0.70
CA PHE A 235 10.20 5.64 -1.96
C PHE A 235 9.66 6.89 -2.68
N PRO A 236 9.02 7.87 -2.01
CA PRO A 236 8.45 9.02 -2.71
C PRO A 236 9.48 9.88 -3.44
N PHE A 237 10.69 9.95 -2.90
CA PHE A 237 11.75 10.81 -3.41
C PHE A 237 12.78 10.10 -4.27
N LEU A 238 12.70 8.76 -4.35
CA LEU A 238 13.65 7.92 -5.09
C LEU A 238 13.80 8.37 -6.56
N ALA A 239 12.69 8.49 -7.28
CA ALA A 239 12.70 8.89 -8.69
C ALA A 239 13.28 10.29 -8.88
N THR A 240 12.90 11.23 -8.04
CA THR A 240 13.41 12.61 -8.08
C THR A 240 14.92 12.65 -7.81
N TYR A 241 15.41 11.87 -6.85
CA TYR A 241 16.83 11.76 -6.56
C TYR A 241 17.61 11.12 -7.72
N MET A 242 17.06 10.07 -8.32
CA MET A 242 17.67 9.41 -9.49
C MET A 242 17.83 10.37 -10.67
N VAL A 243 16.88 11.28 -10.90
CA VAL A 243 16.97 12.26 -11.97
C VAL A 243 17.89 13.42 -11.60
N LYS A 244 17.72 14.03 -10.42
CA LYS A 244 18.42 15.26 -10.05
C LYS A 244 19.86 15.05 -9.59
N ASN A 245 20.17 13.92 -8.97
CA ASN A 245 21.49 13.66 -8.36
C ASN A 245 22.28 12.56 -9.08
N VAL A 246 21.61 11.49 -9.48
CA VAL A 246 22.29 10.33 -10.09
C VAL A 246 22.50 10.51 -11.59
N GLY A 247 21.66 11.35 -12.24
CA GLY A 247 21.82 11.68 -13.66
C GLY A 247 20.99 10.79 -14.61
N LEU A 248 19.98 10.07 -14.12
CA LEU A 248 19.03 9.38 -14.98
C LEU A 248 18.12 10.38 -15.68
N THR A 249 17.75 10.06 -16.90
CA THR A 249 16.68 10.78 -17.59
C THR A 249 15.30 10.29 -17.13
N GLU A 250 14.27 11.13 -17.25
CA GLU A 250 12.89 10.75 -16.94
C GLU A 250 12.42 9.55 -17.77
N LYS A 251 12.90 9.41 -19.02
CA LYS A 251 12.64 8.27 -19.92
C LYS A 251 13.26 6.93 -19.42
N GLN A 252 14.23 6.99 -18.54
CA GLN A 252 14.88 5.81 -17.96
C GLN A 252 14.22 5.35 -16.64
N LEU A 253 13.42 6.19 -15.99
CA LEU A 253 12.72 5.86 -14.73
C LEU A 253 11.83 4.60 -14.83
N PRO A 254 11.08 4.35 -15.93
CA PRO A 254 10.27 3.15 -16.03
C PRO A 254 11.04 1.85 -15.79
N TRP A 255 12.31 1.80 -16.19
CA TRP A 255 13.15 0.61 -16.01
C TRP A 255 13.41 0.27 -14.53
N ILE A 256 13.48 1.27 -13.64
CA ILE A 256 13.59 1.03 -12.18
C ILE A 256 12.39 0.23 -11.69
N TYR A 257 11.17 0.60 -12.11
CA TYR A 257 9.94 -0.05 -11.66
C TYR A 257 9.73 -1.41 -12.32
N ILE A 258 10.09 -1.58 -13.59
CA ILE A 258 10.03 -2.87 -14.28
C ILE A 258 10.99 -3.86 -13.63
N CYS A 259 12.28 -3.52 -13.55
CA CYS A 259 13.30 -4.42 -12.97
C CYS A 259 13.00 -4.71 -11.49
N GLY A 260 12.74 -3.65 -10.71
CA GLY A 260 12.39 -3.78 -9.29
C GLY A 260 11.11 -4.57 -9.06
N GLY A 261 10.06 -4.31 -9.85
CA GLY A 261 8.76 -4.99 -9.75
C GLY A 261 8.87 -6.48 -10.07
N VAL A 262 9.50 -6.85 -11.19
CA VAL A 262 9.71 -8.26 -11.59
C VAL A 262 10.52 -9.01 -10.54
N CYS A 263 11.66 -8.45 -10.12
CA CYS A 263 12.50 -9.08 -9.11
C CYS A 263 11.79 -9.21 -7.76
N THR A 264 10.98 -8.20 -7.38
CA THR A 264 10.17 -8.24 -6.16
C THR A 264 9.10 -9.34 -6.22
N LEU A 265 8.41 -9.49 -7.34
CA LEU A 265 7.38 -10.53 -7.53
C LEU A 265 7.96 -11.93 -7.30
N VAL A 266 9.14 -12.20 -7.85
CA VAL A 266 9.83 -13.50 -7.67
C VAL A 266 10.33 -13.65 -6.23
N SER A 267 11.00 -12.63 -5.69
CA SER A 267 11.64 -12.70 -4.37
C SER A 267 10.65 -12.84 -3.23
N MET A 268 9.47 -12.20 -3.30
CA MET A 268 8.43 -12.32 -2.26
C MET A 268 7.97 -13.76 -2.05
N ASN A 269 7.82 -14.54 -3.14
CA ASN A 269 7.46 -15.95 -3.05
C ASN A 269 8.57 -16.79 -2.41
N LEU A 270 9.83 -16.52 -2.76
CA LEU A 270 11.00 -17.22 -2.20
C LEU A 270 11.17 -16.89 -0.71
N ILE A 271 11.04 -15.61 -0.35
CA ILE A 271 11.15 -15.14 1.04
C ILE A 271 10.01 -15.69 1.89
N GLY A 272 8.78 -15.78 1.35
CA GLY A 272 7.67 -16.42 2.03
C GLY A 272 7.97 -17.88 2.41
N ARG A 273 8.42 -18.68 1.44
CA ARG A 273 8.82 -20.08 1.68
C ARG A 273 9.99 -20.20 2.67
N TRP A 274 10.94 -19.28 2.59
CA TRP A 274 12.05 -19.22 3.55
C TRP A 274 11.55 -18.88 4.96
N ALA A 275 10.65 -17.92 5.09
CA ALA A 275 10.07 -17.52 6.37
C ALA A 275 9.27 -18.66 7.04
N ASP A 276 8.60 -19.50 6.25
CA ASP A 276 7.88 -20.67 6.77
C ASP A 276 8.83 -21.76 7.28
N ARG A 277 10.02 -21.92 6.66
CA ARG A 277 11.01 -22.93 7.05
C ARG A 277 11.94 -22.48 8.18
N ALA A 278 12.45 -21.25 8.10
CA ALA A 278 13.49 -20.74 9.00
C ALA A 278 12.93 -19.92 10.18
N GLY A 279 11.61 -19.72 10.22
CA GLY A 279 10.92 -18.92 11.22
C GLY A 279 10.76 -17.45 10.83
N LYS A 280 9.53 -16.99 10.92
CA LYS A 280 9.07 -15.66 10.44
C LYS A 280 9.88 -14.50 11.02
N ARG A 281 10.12 -14.52 12.33
CA ARG A 281 10.88 -13.48 13.04
C ARG A 281 12.35 -13.42 12.62
N ARG A 282 12.98 -14.58 12.46
CA ARG A 282 14.40 -14.66 12.01
C ARG A 282 14.55 -14.08 10.61
N VAL A 283 13.71 -14.51 9.67
CA VAL A 283 13.74 -14.02 8.29
C VAL A 283 13.40 -12.54 8.22
N PHE A 284 12.41 -12.06 8.98
CA PHE A 284 12.11 -10.63 9.10
C PHE A 284 13.34 -9.82 9.53
N THR A 285 14.01 -10.25 10.60
CA THR A 285 15.19 -9.54 11.11
C THR A 285 16.34 -9.51 10.11
N ILE A 286 16.61 -10.64 9.43
CA ILE A 286 17.64 -10.72 8.38
C ILE A 286 17.29 -9.78 7.20
N MET A 287 16.06 -9.83 6.70
CA MET A 287 15.62 -8.98 5.60
C MET A 287 15.63 -7.50 5.97
N MET A 288 15.27 -7.16 7.22
CA MET A 288 15.32 -5.78 7.70
C MET A 288 16.77 -5.28 7.74
N LEU A 289 17.70 -6.02 8.33
CA LEU A 289 19.12 -5.67 8.35
C LEU A 289 19.71 -5.59 6.94
N ALA A 290 19.40 -6.57 6.10
CA ALA A 290 19.83 -6.57 4.69
C ALA A 290 19.29 -5.36 3.91
N SER A 291 18.10 -4.83 4.26
CA SER A 291 17.53 -3.66 3.60
C SER A 291 18.20 -2.34 3.99
N MET A 292 18.89 -2.27 5.13
CA MET A 292 19.53 -1.04 5.60
C MET A 292 20.70 -0.62 4.70
N ILE A 293 21.46 -1.60 4.19
CA ILE A 293 22.61 -1.33 3.32
C ILE A 293 22.16 -0.64 2.01
N PRO A 294 21.26 -1.24 1.20
CA PRO A 294 20.83 -0.60 -0.04
C PRO A 294 20.07 0.71 0.20
N VAL A 295 19.37 0.88 1.34
CA VAL A 295 18.76 2.17 1.71
C VAL A 295 19.82 3.26 1.82
N LEU A 296 20.89 3.01 2.57
CA LEU A 296 21.98 3.98 2.74
C LEU A 296 22.72 4.25 1.43
N ILE A 297 22.94 3.22 0.61
CA ILE A 297 23.59 3.37 -0.68
C ILE A 297 22.71 4.23 -1.62
N VAL A 298 21.42 3.91 -1.77
CA VAL A 298 20.52 4.57 -2.72
C VAL A 298 20.28 6.04 -2.36
N THR A 299 20.30 6.37 -1.06
CA THR A 299 20.09 7.75 -0.59
C THR A 299 21.35 8.62 -0.63
N ASN A 300 22.52 8.04 -0.87
CA ASN A 300 23.79 8.74 -1.02
C ASN A 300 24.46 8.43 -2.36
N LEU A 301 23.72 7.91 -3.34
CA LEU A 301 24.28 7.49 -4.63
C LEU A 301 24.75 8.69 -5.43
N PRO A 302 26.06 8.76 -5.80
CA PRO A 302 26.58 9.83 -6.66
C PRO A 302 26.12 9.63 -8.11
N HIS A 303 26.57 10.49 -9.00
CA HIS A 303 26.39 10.30 -10.43
C HIS A 303 27.07 8.99 -10.88
N VAL A 304 26.28 8.05 -11.38
CA VAL A 304 26.75 6.70 -11.81
C VAL A 304 26.08 6.29 -13.12
N ALA A 305 26.65 5.27 -13.76
CA ALA A 305 26.06 4.68 -14.95
C ALA A 305 24.66 4.10 -14.65
N VAL A 306 23.75 4.17 -15.62
CA VAL A 306 22.33 3.77 -15.50
C VAL A 306 22.17 2.34 -14.96
N TRP A 307 22.99 1.39 -15.43
CA TRP A 307 22.92 -0.01 -15.00
C TRP A 307 23.26 -0.19 -13.51
N ILE A 308 24.17 0.63 -12.95
CA ILE A 308 24.49 0.63 -11.51
C ILE A 308 23.27 1.15 -10.71
N ALA A 309 22.69 2.28 -11.15
CA ALA A 309 21.51 2.83 -10.52
C ALA A 309 20.31 1.86 -10.54
N LEU A 310 20.08 1.18 -11.66
CA LEU A 310 19.04 0.16 -11.80
C LEU A 310 19.28 -1.03 -10.86
N THR A 311 20.52 -1.54 -10.78
CA THR A 311 20.88 -2.66 -9.90
C THR A 311 20.66 -2.32 -8.44
N ILE A 312 21.15 -1.16 -7.98
CA ILE A 312 21.02 -0.72 -6.59
C ILE A 312 19.55 -0.48 -6.23
N SER A 313 18.80 0.20 -7.11
CA SER A 313 17.36 0.42 -6.92
C SER A 313 16.57 -0.88 -6.87
N THR A 314 16.92 -1.86 -7.71
CA THR A 314 16.29 -3.18 -7.71
C THR A 314 16.57 -3.92 -6.40
N ILE A 315 17.82 -3.96 -5.94
CA ILE A 315 18.18 -4.56 -4.64
C ILE A 315 17.44 -3.87 -3.49
N PHE A 316 17.37 -2.54 -3.51
CA PHE A 316 16.60 -1.77 -2.53
C PHE A 316 15.11 -2.17 -2.53
N MET A 317 14.48 -2.28 -3.70
CA MET A 317 13.06 -2.66 -3.82
C MET A 317 12.82 -4.10 -3.35
N VAL A 318 13.66 -5.04 -3.72
CA VAL A 318 13.58 -6.45 -3.30
C VAL A 318 13.72 -6.58 -1.78
N CYS A 319 14.73 -5.97 -1.18
CA CYS A 319 14.96 -6.03 0.25
C CYS A 319 13.83 -5.33 1.04
N SER A 320 13.37 -4.19 0.54
CA SER A 320 12.30 -3.41 1.17
C SER A 320 10.94 -4.09 1.12
N SER A 321 10.60 -4.76 0.02
CA SER A 321 9.34 -5.51 -0.10
C SER A 321 9.41 -6.86 0.60
N GLY A 322 10.56 -7.52 0.57
CA GLY A 322 10.75 -8.85 1.13
C GLY A 322 10.51 -8.95 2.63
N ARG A 323 10.75 -7.89 3.39
CA ARG A 323 10.48 -7.84 4.83
C ARG A 323 8.98 -7.76 5.18
N ILE A 324 8.12 -7.32 4.24
CA ILE A 324 6.68 -7.19 4.47
C ILE A 324 6.03 -8.56 4.66
N VAL A 325 6.45 -9.59 3.90
CA VAL A 325 5.86 -10.93 3.94
C VAL A 325 5.93 -11.56 5.33
N PRO A 326 7.12 -11.72 5.95
CA PRO A 326 7.21 -12.27 7.30
C PRO A 326 6.58 -11.33 8.35
N ALA A 327 6.62 -10.01 8.15
CA ALA A 327 6.00 -9.05 9.07
C ALA A 327 4.48 -9.23 9.13
N MET A 328 3.80 -9.33 8.00
CA MET A 328 2.36 -9.56 7.93
C MET A 328 1.97 -10.90 8.54
N ALA A 329 2.78 -11.94 8.35
CA ALA A 329 2.56 -13.25 8.94
C ALA A 329 2.71 -13.23 10.48
N MET A 330 3.67 -12.48 11.03
CA MET A 330 3.80 -12.27 12.49
C MET A 330 2.64 -11.46 13.04
N LEU A 331 2.26 -10.40 12.35
CA LEU A 331 1.15 -9.54 12.75
C LEU A 331 -0.15 -10.34 12.90
N THR A 332 -0.50 -11.12 11.86
CA THR A 332 -1.73 -11.92 11.83
C THR A 332 -1.74 -13.01 12.91
N ALA A 333 -0.57 -13.58 13.23
CA ALA A 333 -0.42 -14.58 14.27
C ALA A 333 -0.51 -14.00 15.70
N SER A 334 -0.26 -12.68 15.86
CA SER A 334 -0.27 -12.02 17.17
C SER A 334 -1.66 -11.59 17.63
N VAL A 335 -2.67 -11.63 16.74
CA VAL A 335 -4.03 -11.16 17.01
C VAL A 335 -4.99 -12.34 17.14
N GLU A 336 -5.86 -12.27 18.13
CA GLU A 336 -6.88 -13.29 18.37
C GLU A 336 -7.84 -13.44 17.17
N PRO A 337 -8.25 -14.67 16.82
CA PRO A 337 -9.06 -14.92 15.62
C PRO A 337 -10.31 -14.07 15.52
N HIS A 338 -11.01 -13.84 16.65
CA HIS A 338 -12.26 -13.07 16.68
C HIS A 338 -12.04 -11.55 16.47
N GLN A 339 -10.84 -11.01 16.77
CA GLN A 339 -10.51 -9.59 16.62
C GLN A 339 -9.82 -9.27 15.29
N ARG A 340 -9.41 -10.28 14.50
CA ARG A 340 -8.58 -10.08 13.29
C ARG A 340 -9.18 -9.12 12.29
N GLY A 341 -10.47 -9.19 12.06
CA GLY A 341 -11.14 -8.31 11.07
C GLY A 341 -11.02 -6.83 11.46
N GLY A 342 -11.45 -6.49 12.69
CA GLY A 342 -11.36 -5.12 13.20
C GLY A 342 -9.92 -4.62 13.33
N PHE A 343 -9.02 -5.49 13.81
CA PHE A 343 -7.60 -5.16 13.91
C PHE A 343 -6.97 -4.86 12.54
N MET A 344 -7.27 -5.66 11.50
CA MET A 344 -6.74 -5.43 10.15
C MET A 344 -7.26 -4.14 9.54
N SER A 345 -8.48 -3.74 9.84
CA SER A 345 -9.03 -2.43 9.42
C SER A 345 -8.25 -1.27 10.06
N ILE A 346 -8.03 -1.32 11.38
CA ILE A 346 -7.22 -0.32 12.09
C ILE A 346 -5.78 -0.32 11.57
N ASN A 347 -5.19 -1.50 11.38
CA ASN A 347 -3.84 -1.65 10.84
C ASN A 347 -3.68 -1.02 9.45
N SER A 348 -4.68 -1.16 8.56
CA SER A 348 -4.67 -0.52 7.26
C SER A 348 -4.64 1.01 7.38
N SER A 349 -5.45 1.58 8.26
CA SER A 349 -5.45 3.02 8.52
C SER A 349 -4.13 3.50 9.14
N VAL A 350 -3.55 2.73 10.07
CA VAL A 350 -2.23 3.03 10.67
C VAL A 350 -1.13 2.99 9.61
N GLN A 351 -1.15 2.03 8.68
CA GLN A 351 -0.20 1.97 7.57
C GLN A 351 -0.30 3.20 6.68
N GLN A 352 -1.51 3.61 6.32
CA GLN A 352 -1.74 4.80 5.49
C GLN A 352 -1.27 6.08 6.20
N LEU A 353 -1.64 6.29 7.45
CA LEU A 353 -1.19 7.44 8.24
C LEU A 353 0.34 7.46 8.37
N SER A 354 0.96 6.31 8.66
CA SER A 354 2.41 6.19 8.79
C SER A 354 3.13 6.48 7.47
N SER A 355 2.58 6.02 6.34
CA SER A 355 3.15 6.32 5.02
C SER A 355 3.07 7.81 4.69
N GLY A 356 1.95 8.46 5.01
CA GLY A 356 1.77 9.90 4.81
C GLY A 356 2.70 10.73 5.69
N VAL A 357 2.77 10.42 6.99
CA VAL A 357 3.66 11.10 7.93
C VAL A 357 5.13 10.94 7.53
N ALA A 358 5.55 9.73 7.14
CA ALA A 358 6.91 9.46 6.69
C ALA A 358 7.27 10.25 5.42
N ALA A 359 6.38 10.28 4.43
CA ALA A 359 6.57 11.04 3.20
C ALA A 359 6.67 12.56 3.47
N TRP A 360 5.77 13.10 4.30
CA TRP A 360 5.81 14.51 4.69
C TRP A 360 7.09 14.86 5.45
N LEU A 361 7.44 14.08 6.46
CA LEU A 361 8.65 14.30 7.28
C LEU A 361 9.91 14.29 6.40
N SER A 362 10.01 13.35 5.47
CA SER A 362 11.12 13.26 4.54
C SER A 362 11.17 14.47 3.61
N GLY A 363 10.03 14.95 3.12
CA GLY A 363 9.94 16.16 2.31
C GLY A 363 10.47 17.40 3.05
N VAL A 364 10.17 17.53 4.34
CA VAL A 364 10.67 18.64 5.19
C VAL A 364 12.17 18.55 5.42
N ILE A 365 12.74 17.33 5.56
CA ILE A 365 14.18 17.14 5.78
C ILE A 365 14.98 17.41 4.50
N ILE A 366 14.46 16.99 3.34
CA ILE A 366 15.13 17.12 2.06
C ILE A 366 15.15 18.58 1.64
N GLY A 367 16.34 19.12 1.40
CA GLY A 367 16.52 20.43 0.81
C GLY A 367 16.81 20.35 -0.70
N GLN A 368 16.84 21.50 -1.35
CA GLN A 368 17.28 21.64 -2.73
C GLN A 368 18.30 22.78 -2.83
N SER A 369 19.41 22.52 -3.51
CA SER A 369 20.45 23.54 -3.76
C SER A 369 21.10 23.25 -5.11
N GLY A 370 21.25 24.28 -5.95
CA GLY A 370 21.88 24.15 -7.26
C GLY A 370 21.23 23.12 -8.20
N GLY A 371 19.93 22.90 -8.08
CA GLY A 371 19.23 21.89 -8.88
C GLY A 371 19.29 20.46 -8.33
N HIS A 372 20.13 20.19 -7.34
CA HIS A 372 20.29 18.88 -6.69
C HIS A 372 19.49 18.81 -5.39
N MET A 373 19.04 17.61 -5.05
CA MET A 373 18.47 17.30 -3.74
C MET A 373 19.58 17.15 -2.72
N THR A 374 19.43 17.81 -1.58
CA THR A 374 20.38 17.73 -0.45
C THR A 374 19.74 17.01 0.72
N ARG A 375 20.56 16.50 1.66
CA ARG A 375 20.11 15.83 2.90
C ARG A 375 19.30 14.54 2.70
N PHE A 376 19.25 13.97 1.51
CA PHE A 376 18.55 12.70 1.30
C PHE A 376 19.21 11.55 2.07
N GLY A 377 20.52 11.59 2.28
CA GLY A 377 21.22 10.64 3.16
C GLY A 377 20.72 10.67 4.61
N ILE A 378 20.28 11.84 5.14
CA ILE A 378 19.67 11.93 6.48
C ILE A 378 18.35 11.13 6.52
N VAL A 379 17.55 11.19 5.45
CA VAL A 379 16.33 10.41 5.32
C VAL A 379 16.64 8.91 5.28
N GLY A 380 17.73 8.51 4.61
CA GLY A 380 18.24 7.13 4.67
C GLY A 380 18.58 6.69 6.10
N GLY A 381 19.28 7.56 6.87
CA GLY A 381 19.56 7.33 8.28
C GLY A 381 18.30 7.21 9.14
N LEU A 382 17.30 8.07 8.91
CA LEU A 382 16.00 8.00 9.57
C LEU A 382 15.27 6.69 9.27
N SER A 383 15.31 6.22 8.02
CA SER A 383 14.77 4.92 7.61
C SER A 383 15.44 3.77 8.39
N VAL A 384 16.75 3.83 8.60
CA VAL A 384 17.48 2.84 9.41
C VAL A 384 17.03 2.87 10.87
N ILE A 385 16.83 4.04 11.46
CA ILE A 385 16.33 4.19 12.85
C ILE A 385 14.95 3.53 12.98
N PHE A 386 14.02 3.81 12.07
CA PHE A 386 12.72 3.13 12.05
C PHE A 386 12.85 1.63 11.87
N GLY A 387 13.81 1.16 11.07
CA GLY A 387 14.11 -0.26 10.87
C GLY A 387 14.58 -0.94 12.15
N LEU A 388 15.48 -0.32 12.90
CA LEU A 388 15.94 -0.81 14.20
C LEU A 388 14.80 -0.84 15.22
N ALA A 389 13.95 0.20 15.24
CA ALA A 389 12.75 0.23 16.07
C ALA A 389 11.78 -0.92 15.71
N ALA A 390 11.59 -1.21 14.42
CA ALA A 390 10.76 -2.33 13.97
C ALA A 390 11.36 -3.68 14.41
N ILE A 391 12.68 -3.88 14.33
CA ILE A 391 13.34 -5.09 14.83
C ILE A 391 13.12 -5.24 16.35
N TYR A 392 13.26 -4.15 17.10
CA TYR A 392 13.01 -4.15 18.53
C TYR A 392 11.55 -4.54 18.87
N LEU A 393 10.58 -3.92 18.21
CA LEU A 393 9.16 -4.19 18.39
C LEU A 393 8.76 -5.61 17.97
N ALA A 394 9.40 -6.17 16.93
CA ALA A 394 9.18 -7.55 16.50
C ALA A 394 9.45 -8.60 17.61
N ARG A 395 10.25 -8.24 18.64
CA ARG A 395 10.52 -9.12 19.77
C ARG A 395 9.29 -9.38 20.62
N PHE A 396 8.33 -8.47 20.65
CA PHE A 396 7.12 -8.54 21.45
C PHE A 396 5.93 -9.18 20.74
N LEU A 397 6.08 -9.49 19.44
CA LEU A 397 5.04 -10.17 18.68
C LEU A 397 5.07 -11.68 18.95
N LYS A 398 3.91 -12.27 19.18
CA LYS A 398 3.76 -13.72 19.29
C LYS A 398 4.07 -14.34 17.92
N THR A 399 5.01 -15.24 17.88
CA THR A 399 5.25 -16.08 16.71
C THR A 399 4.83 -17.50 17.07
N THR A 400 3.82 -18.04 16.40
CA THR A 400 3.57 -19.49 16.46
C THR A 400 4.79 -20.18 15.85
N GLY A 401 5.64 -20.72 16.74
CA GLY A 401 6.82 -21.47 16.35
C GLY A 401 6.41 -22.78 15.68
N ALA A 402 7.21 -23.24 14.74
CA ALA A 402 7.11 -24.57 14.12
C ALA A 402 7.28 -25.75 15.11
N GLY A 403 7.36 -25.47 16.43
CA GLY A 403 7.59 -26.44 17.47
C GLY A 403 6.37 -27.00 18.18
N THR A 404 5.18 -26.39 18.03
CA THR A 404 3.98 -26.84 18.77
C THR A 404 3.06 -27.77 17.99
N ALA A 405 3.32 -28.01 16.72
CA ALA A 405 2.51 -28.94 15.90
C ALA A 405 2.93 -30.41 16.09
N VAL A 406 4.04 -30.71 16.75
CA VAL A 406 4.54 -32.08 16.93
C VAL A 406 4.20 -32.67 18.31
N GLN A 407 3.86 -31.85 19.30
CA GLN A 407 3.51 -32.35 20.63
C GLN A 407 2.04 -32.79 20.79
N GLY A 408 1.15 -32.46 19.86
CA GLY A 408 -0.26 -32.86 19.89
C GLY A 408 -0.59 -34.22 19.23
N ILE A 409 0.39 -34.90 18.64
CA ILE A 409 0.17 -36.18 17.92
C ILE A 409 0.75 -37.39 18.69
N VAL A 410 1.42 -37.16 19.83
CA VAL A 410 2.03 -38.24 20.63
C VAL A 410 1.19 -38.59 21.88
N GLU A 411 0.11 -37.86 22.16
CA GLU A 411 -0.77 -38.13 23.33
C GLU A 411 -2.23 -38.49 22.93
N THR A 412 -2.46 -39.01 21.75
CA THR A 412 -3.65 -39.80 21.39
C THR A 412 -3.16 -41.09 20.75
#